data_8b9d178b4afe4ad9e9e6450fcc197cfa
#
_entry.id   8b9d178b4afe4ad9e9e6450fcc197cfa
#
_cell.length_a   1.000
_cell.length_b   1.000
_cell.length_c   1.000
_cell.angle_alpha   90.00
_cell.angle_beta   90.00
_cell.angle_gamma   90.00
#
_symmetry.space_group_name_H-M   'P 1'
#
loop_
_entity.id
_entity.type
_entity.pdbx_description
1 polymer ?
#
loop_
_entity_poly.entity_id
_entity_poly.type
_entity_poly.pdbx_seq_one_letter_code
_entity_poly.pdbx_strand_id
1 'polypeptide(L)'
;MRECLHERALLLKNAPELVRLQPFFIPVYKDSVRRPWLLRAGLIFYSLLGGAGQDTRFRRVPHCEWATLDGLKTTGLQTVFQYQDAQTDDAALTRAVMASAQALGAQLKTQSTFIAASGPENRQKDHWQIRYRQHEQEHTCTANIIVNAAGPWANDVLARIATTAKPVAVELVQGTHLVLDGKLEQGIYYLQSPRDQRPVFAMPWQLTGEAEASAILLGTTETRFTGNPAVVHPLPAEQEYLVETYRYYFSATPKIRAAFAGLRVLPMPDDKNENKSENQYAARQRETVLQTDCANLPRLLTIYGGKLTAYRATAEKVLQKLQNSLPDKAPVADTRTLPLKRPV
;
A
#
# COMPACT_ATOMS: atom_id res chain seq x y z
N MET A 1 -7.07 8.19 9.58
CA MET A 1 -6.25 9.30 9.04
C MET A 1 -5.14 9.71 10.02
N ARG A 2 -5.42 10.02 11.28
CA ARG A 2 -4.40 10.38 12.28
C ARG A 2 -3.24 9.36 12.40
N GLU A 3 -3.56 8.07 12.50
CA GLU A 3 -2.56 6.99 12.56
C GLU A 3 -1.63 7.03 11.33
N CYS A 4 -2.17 7.16 10.11
CA CYS A 4 -1.36 7.22 8.91
C CYS A 4 -0.45 8.46 8.87
N LEU A 5 -0.91 9.62 9.35
CA LEU A 5 -0.06 10.82 9.44
C LEU A 5 1.07 10.66 10.46
N HIS A 6 0.76 10.02 11.60
CA HIS A 6 1.77 9.70 12.60
C HIS A 6 2.83 8.71 12.05
N GLU A 7 2.38 7.62 11.44
CA GLU A 7 3.29 6.64 10.84
C GLU A 7 4.12 7.23 9.68
N ARG A 8 3.53 8.13 8.88
CA ARG A 8 4.26 8.87 7.86
C ARG A 8 5.40 9.71 8.47
N ALA A 9 5.13 10.41 9.58
CA ALA A 9 6.16 11.20 10.26
C ALA A 9 7.30 10.32 10.80
N LEU A 10 6.97 9.13 11.34
CA LEU A 10 7.98 8.16 11.77
C LEU A 10 8.81 7.63 10.59
N LEU A 11 8.18 7.35 9.45
CA LEU A 11 8.88 6.90 8.23
C LEU A 11 9.84 7.97 7.71
N LEU A 12 9.41 9.23 7.62
CA LEU A 12 10.27 10.34 7.20
C LEU A 12 11.50 10.51 8.13
N LYS A 13 11.32 10.25 9.42
CA LYS A 13 12.39 10.31 10.41
C LYS A 13 13.34 9.12 10.34
N ASN A 14 12.79 7.91 10.27
CA ASN A 14 13.55 6.68 10.44
C ASN A 14 14.07 6.10 9.12
N ALA A 15 13.53 6.52 7.98
CA ALA A 15 13.90 6.04 6.65
C ALA A 15 14.15 7.18 5.64
N PRO A 16 14.96 8.22 5.95
CA PRO A 16 15.11 9.42 5.11
C PRO A 16 15.70 9.15 3.73
N GLU A 17 16.41 8.03 3.56
CA GLU A 17 16.94 7.60 2.25
C GLU A 17 15.87 6.92 1.36
N LEU A 18 14.79 6.46 1.96
CA LEU A 18 13.74 5.69 1.31
C LEU A 18 12.44 6.46 1.16
N VAL A 19 12.14 7.35 2.11
CA VAL A 19 10.89 8.10 2.19
C VAL A 19 11.18 9.58 2.19
N ARG A 20 10.63 10.32 1.23
CA ARG A 20 10.87 11.75 1.06
C ARG A 20 9.57 12.50 0.87
N LEU A 21 9.49 13.72 1.39
CA LEU A 21 8.42 14.65 1.06
C LEU A 21 8.53 15.10 -0.39
N GLN A 22 7.40 15.06 -1.08
CA GLN A 22 7.26 15.53 -2.46
C GLN A 22 6.09 16.52 -2.56
N PRO A 23 6.18 17.52 -3.43
CA PRO A 23 5.03 18.37 -3.75
C PRO A 23 4.00 17.57 -4.55
N PHE A 24 2.74 17.65 -4.11
CA PHE A 24 1.57 17.08 -4.79
C PHE A 24 0.72 18.21 -5.33
N PHE A 25 0.39 18.14 -6.61
CA PHE A 25 -0.43 19.11 -7.31
C PHE A 25 -1.81 18.55 -7.59
N ILE A 26 -2.85 19.33 -7.27
CA ILE A 26 -4.26 19.01 -7.56
C ILE A 26 -4.77 20.04 -8.56
N PRO A 27 -4.74 19.79 -9.86
CA PRO A 27 -5.34 20.67 -10.86
C PRO A 27 -6.87 20.54 -10.82
N VAL A 28 -7.56 21.67 -10.85
CA VAL A 28 -9.02 21.77 -10.82
C VAL A 28 -9.49 22.53 -12.05
N TYR A 29 -10.24 21.85 -12.91
CA TYR A 29 -10.80 22.40 -14.13
C TYR A 29 -12.24 22.84 -13.96
N LYS A 30 -12.80 23.56 -14.95
CA LYS A 30 -14.19 24.03 -14.93
C LYS A 30 -15.22 22.90 -14.83
N ASP A 31 -14.92 21.76 -15.41
CA ASP A 31 -15.72 20.54 -15.45
C ASP A 31 -15.40 19.53 -14.32
N SER A 32 -14.44 19.88 -13.44
CA SER A 32 -14.17 19.05 -12.26
C SER A 32 -15.39 18.99 -11.33
N VAL A 33 -15.76 17.79 -10.92
CA VAL A 33 -16.89 17.54 -10.00
C VAL A 33 -16.65 18.20 -8.64
N ARG A 34 -15.41 18.13 -8.16
CA ARG A 34 -15.06 18.74 -6.87
C ARG A 34 -14.73 20.23 -7.05
N ARG A 35 -15.57 21.08 -6.49
CA ARG A 35 -15.37 22.54 -6.49
C ARG A 35 -14.09 22.94 -5.74
N PRO A 36 -13.38 24.03 -6.18
CA PRO A 36 -12.15 24.49 -5.53
C PRO A 36 -12.28 24.74 -4.03
N TRP A 37 -13.41 25.30 -3.56
CA TRP A 37 -13.65 25.58 -2.15
C TRP A 37 -13.74 24.30 -1.29
N LEU A 38 -14.33 23.22 -1.86
CA LEU A 38 -14.46 21.93 -1.15
C LEU A 38 -13.08 21.27 -0.98
N LEU A 39 -12.25 21.29 -2.02
CA LEU A 39 -10.86 20.80 -1.95
C LEU A 39 -10.04 21.60 -0.95
N ARG A 40 -10.19 22.93 -0.96
CA ARG A 40 -9.53 23.80 0.02
C ARG A 40 -9.94 23.46 1.45
N ALA A 41 -11.22 23.25 1.73
CA ALA A 41 -11.71 22.84 3.04
C ALA A 41 -11.11 21.49 3.46
N GLY A 42 -11.05 20.52 2.54
CA GLY A 42 -10.40 19.22 2.80
C GLY A 42 -8.91 19.34 3.10
N LEU A 43 -8.17 20.20 2.39
CA LEU A 43 -6.74 20.45 2.65
C LEU A 43 -6.50 21.19 3.98
N ILE A 44 -7.38 22.11 4.38
CA ILE A 44 -7.34 22.74 5.71
C ILE A 44 -7.51 21.65 6.80
N PHE A 45 -8.51 20.80 6.65
CA PHE A 45 -8.76 19.71 7.60
C PHE A 45 -7.58 18.72 7.67
N TYR A 46 -7.00 18.37 6.53
CA TYR A 46 -5.78 17.55 6.45
C TYR A 46 -4.61 18.20 7.20
N SER A 47 -4.37 19.50 6.98
CA SER A 47 -3.32 20.25 7.66
C SER A 47 -3.51 20.29 9.19
N LEU A 48 -4.74 20.49 9.65
CA LEU A 48 -5.07 20.51 11.07
C LEU A 48 -4.85 19.14 11.73
N LEU A 49 -5.25 18.05 11.06
CA LEU A 49 -5.02 16.68 11.55
C LEU A 49 -3.55 16.30 11.63
N GLY A 50 -2.71 16.87 10.75
CA GLY A 50 -1.26 16.68 10.74
C GLY A 50 -0.50 17.59 11.69
N GLY A 51 -1.18 18.38 12.54
CA GLY A 51 -0.56 19.29 13.50
C GLY A 51 -0.11 20.62 12.91
N ALA A 52 -0.60 21.00 11.72
CA ALA A 52 -0.30 22.26 11.02
C ALA A 52 1.22 22.52 10.81
N GLY A 53 2.02 21.44 10.81
CA GLY A 53 3.47 21.50 10.53
C GLY A 53 3.79 21.90 9.09
N GLN A 54 5.05 22.15 8.79
CA GLN A 54 5.49 22.53 7.44
C GLN A 54 5.18 21.43 6.41
N ASP A 55 5.21 20.18 6.81
CA ASP A 55 4.96 18.96 6.01
C ASP A 55 3.48 18.70 5.70
N THR A 56 2.56 19.49 6.26
CA THR A 56 1.11 19.42 6.01
C THR A 56 0.52 20.71 5.44
N ARG A 57 1.36 21.72 5.20
CA ARG A 57 0.93 22.97 4.59
C ARG A 57 0.54 22.79 3.14
N PHE A 58 -0.41 23.60 2.69
CA PHE A 58 -0.78 23.68 1.29
C PHE A 58 -0.83 25.13 0.82
N ARG A 59 -0.68 25.34 -0.49
CA ARG A 59 -0.84 26.64 -1.12
C ARG A 59 -1.68 26.52 -2.40
N ARG A 60 -2.25 27.62 -2.82
CA ARG A 60 -2.75 27.78 -4.18
C ARG A 60 -1.55 28.20 -5.05
N VAL A 61 -1.33 27.50 -6.16
CA VAL A 61 -0.26 27.83 -7.11
C VAL A 61 -0.66 29.09 -7.87
N PRO A 62 0.14 30.16 -7.89
CA PRO A 62 -0.12 31.36 -8.66
C PRO A 62 -0.22 31.08 -10.16
N HIS A 63 -1.04 31.87 -10.88
CA HIS A 63 -1.26 31.69 -12.31
C HIS A 63 0.06 31.80 -13.13
N CYS A 64 0.97 32.67 -12.72
CA CYS A 64 2.28 32.86 -13.37
C CYS A 64 3.18 31.61 -13.28
N GLU A 65 2.94 30.68 -12.33
CA GLU A 65 3.68 29.44 -12.18
C GLU A 65 3.07 28.30 -13.02
N TRP A 66 1.89 28.44 -13.61
CA TRP A 66 1.22 27.35 -14.31
C TRP A 66 1.98 26.85 -15.54
N ALA A 67 2.71 27.73 -16.23
CA ALA A 67 3.52 27.36 -17.39
C ALA A 67 4.68 26.40 -17.06
N THR A 68 5.09 26.31 -15.79
CA THR A 68 6.17 25.44 -15.33
C THR A 68 5.69 24.04 -14.88
N LEU A 69 4.38 23.79 -14.86
CA LEU A 69 3.77 22.56 -14.36
C LEU A 69 3.84 21.41 -15.37
N ASP A 70 5.03 21.00 -15.79
CA ASP A 70 5.33 19.77 -16.56
C ASP A 70 4.42 19.56 -17.80
N GLY A 71 4.01 20.63 -18.46
CA GLY A 71 3.12 20.57 -19.63
C GLY A 71 1.65 20.30 -19.29
N LEU A 72 1.23 20.60 -18.07
CA LEU A 72 -0.18 20.59 -17.68
C LEU A 72 -0.99 21.54 -18.56
N LYS A 73 -2.11 21.07 -19.13
CA LYS A 73 -3.01 21.90 -19.94
C LYS A 73 -3.64 23.01 -19.10
N THR A 74 -3.54 24.23 -19.57
CA THR A 74 -4.09 25.41 -18.86
C THR A 74 -5.48 25.81 -19.34
N THR A 75 -5.93 25.31 -20.50
CA THR A 75 -7.27 25.56 -21.03
C THR A 75 -8.33 25.01 -20.08
N GLY A 76 -9.19 25.87 -19.57
CA GLY A 76 -10.24 25.48 -18.61
C GLY A 76 -9.76 25.26 -17.18
N LEU A 77 -8.47 25.39 -16.90
CA LEU A 77 -7.90 25.28 -15.55
C LEU A 77 -8.38 26.46 -14.70
N GLN A 78 -8.95 26.19 -13.53
CA GLN A 78 -9.43 27.20 -12.58
C GLN A 78 -8.43 27.48 -11.48
N THR A 79 -7.78 26.45 -10.98
CA THR A 79 -6.80 26.57 -9.89
C THR A 79 -5.98 25.30 -9.79
N VAL A 80 -4.79 25.42 -9.20
CA VAL A 80 -3.96 24.29 -8.78
C VAL A 80 -3.67 24.47 -7.31
N PHE A 81 -3.94 23.43 -6.51
CA PHE A 81 -3.48 23.36 -5.13
C PHE A 81 -2.20 22.53 -5.06
N GLN A 82 -1.27 22.96 -4.22
CA GLN A 82 -0.05 22.22 -3.90
C GLN A 82 -0.03 21.91 -2.42
N TYR A 83 0.25 20.65 -2.06
CA TYR A 83 0.49 20.22 -0.68
C TYR A 83 1.69 19.29 -0.64
N GLN A 84 2.15 18.92 0.54
CA GLN A 84 3.26 17.98 0.71
C GLN A 84 2.73 16.62 1.16
N ASP A 85 3.24 15.55 0.55
CA ASP A 85 3.05 14.19 1.06
C ASP A 85 4.31 13.35 0.82
N ALA A 86 4.35 12.17 1.42
CA ALA A 86 5.51 11.29 1.36
C ALA A 86 5.43 10.34 0.17
N GLN A 87 6.54 10.22 -0.56
CA GLN A 87 6.75 9.22 -1.60
C GLN A 87 7.82 8.22 -1.15
N THR A 88 7.65 6.96 -1.51
CA THR A 88 8.62 5.88 -1.30
C THR A 88 8.64 4.91 -2.48
N ASP A 89 9.76 4.24 -2.65
CA ASP A 89 9.84 2.96 -3.39
C ASP A 89 9.42 1.86 -2.41
N ASP A 90 8.26 1.27 -2.62
CA ASP A 90 7.66 0.26 -1.75
C ASP A 90 8.49 -1.02 -1.67
N ALA A 91 9.11 -1.43 -2.78
CA ALA A 91 9.99 -2.58 -2.83
C ALA A 91 11.29 -2.34 -2.04
N ALA A 92 11.90 -1.17 -2.19
CA ALA A 92 13.09 -0.80 -1.43
C ALA A 92 12.79 -0.68 0.08
N LEU A 93 11.65 -0.07 0.45
CA LEU A 93 11.21 0.00 1.84
C LEU A 93 10.96 -1.40 2.43
N THR A 94 10.32 -2.30 1.69
CA THR A 94 10.10 -3.67 2.12
C THR A 94 11.42 -4.40 2.35
N ARG A 95 12.37 -4.30 1.43
CA ARG A 95 13.71 -4.89 1.58
C ARG A 95 14.45 -4.33 2.80
N ALA A 96 14.33 -3.03 3.07
CA ALA A 96 14.94 -2.40 4.23
C ALA A 96 14.36 -2.92 5.56
N VAL A 97 13.05 -3.11 5.63
CA VAL A 97 12.39 -3.70 6.80
C VAL A 97 12.86 -5.14 7.01
N MET A 98 12.95 -5.95 5.94
CA MET A 98 13.44 -7.33 6.00
C MET A 98 14.90 -7.39 6.45
N ALA A 99 15.78 -6.54 5.90
CA ALA A 99 17.19 -6.45 6.30
C ALA A 99 17.34 -6.03 7.77
N SER A 100 16.52 -5.07 8.21
CA SER A 100 16.49 -4.65 9.62
C SER A 100 16.06 -5.80 10.55
N ALA A 101 15.04 -6.56 10.15
CA ALA A 101 14.60 -7.73 10.93
C ALA A 101 15.71 -8.81 11.01
N GLN A 102 16.43 -9.08 9.90
CA GLN A 102 17.54 -10.00 9.88
C GLN A 102 18.69 -9.55 10.80
N ALA A 103 19.02 -8.26 10.79
CA ALA A 103 20.05 -7.70 11.69
C ALA A 103 19.66 -7.84 13.18
N LEU A 104 18.36 -7.95 13.49
CA LEU A 104 17.83 -8.22 14.83
C LEU A 104 17.64 -9.71 15.12
N GLY A 105 18.12 -10.61 14.26
CA GLY A 105 18.13 -12.06 14.46
C GLY A 105 16.99 -12.83 13.79
N ALA A 106 16.13 -12.19 12.99
CA ALA A 106 15.12 -12.91 12.22
C ALA A 106 15.76 -13.71 11.08
N GLN A 107 15.26 -14.94 10.87
CA GLN A 107 15.67 -15.77 9.74
C GLN A 107 14.72 -15.56 8.56
N LEU A 108 15.25 -15.11 7.44
CA LEU A 108 14.50 -14.95 6.20
C LEU A 108 14.67 -16.19 5.32
N LYS A 109 13.58 -16.86 5.00
CA LYS A 109 13.50 -18.02 4.10
C LYS A 109 12.87 -17.60 2.77
N THR A 110 13.67 -16.98 1.92
CA THR A 110 13.22 -16.64 0.53
C THR A 110 13.14 -17.90 -0.33
N GLN A 111 12.37 -17.81 -1.43
CA GLN A 111 12.15 -18.94 -2.36
C GLN A 111 11.60 -20.19 -1.66
N SER A 112 10.83 -19.97 -0.59
CA SER A 112 10.20 -21.01 0.19
C SER A 112 8.69 -20.96 0.05
N THR A 113 8.09 -22.09 -0.28
CA THR A 113 6.63 -22.24 -0.41
C THR A 113 6.09 -22.94 0.83
N PHE A 114 5.16 -22.29 1.52
CA PHE A 114 4.43 -22.91 2.62
C PHE A 114 3.54 -24.04 2.09
N ILE A 115 3.63 -25.22 2.71
CA ILE A 115 2.85 -26.40 2.33
C ILE A 115 1.68 -26.59 3.28
N ALA A 116 1.95 -26.77 4.57
CA ALA A 116 0.94 -27.00 5.58
C ALA A 116 1.49 -26.72 6.98
N ALA A 117 0.58 -26.53 7.94
CA ALA A 117 0.90 -26.55 9.34
C ALA A 117 -0.11 -27.41 10.12
N SER A 118 0.40 -28.26 11.01
CA SER A 118 -0.38 -29.00 11.98
C SER A 118 -0.15 -28.42 13.36
N GLY A 119 -1.22 -28.09 14.05
CA GLY A 119 -1.20 -27.44 15.33
C GLY A 119 -1.08 -28.41 16.50
N PRO A 120 -1.05 -27.86 17.71
CA PRO A 120 -1.17 -28.62 18.94
C PRO A 120 -2.59 -29.19 19.04
N GLU A 121 -2.79 -30.35 18.41
CA GLU A 121 -4.00 -31.14 18.60
C GLU A 121 -4.13 -31.53 20.08
N ASN A 122 -5.25 -31.20 20.69
CA ASN A 122 -5.63 -31.60 22.06
C ASN A 122 -4.66 -31.17 23.18
N ARG A 123 -4.05 -29.98 23.10
CA ARG A 123 -3.14 -29.44 24.13
C ARG A 123 -1.91 -30.32 24.43
N GLN A 124 -1.65 -31.39 23.69
CA GLN A 124 -0.53 -32.31 23.89
C GLN A 124 0.74 -31.93 23.10
N LYS A 125 0.63 -31.16 22.02
CA LYS A 125 1.79 -30.63 21.31
C LYS A 125 1.95 -29.14 21.62
N ASP A 126 3.11 -28.78 22.14
CA ASP A 126 3.39 -27.39 22.53
C ASP A 126 3.68 -26.45 21.35
N HIS A 127 3.86 -26.97 20.15
CA HIS A 127 4.33 -26.20 18.99
C HIS A 127 3.59 -26.58 17.71
N TRP A 128 3.45 -25.61 16.80
CA TRP A 128 3.09 -25.85 15.42
C TRP A 128 4.22 -26.61 14.72
N GLN A 129 3.88 -27.61 13.92
CA GLN A 129 4.77 -28.23 12.95
C GLN A 129 4.45 -27.66 11.58
N ILE A 130 5.44 -26.99 10.96
CA ILE A 130 5.28 -26.28 9.68
C ILE A 130 6.10 -27.01 8.64
N ARG A 131 5.46 -27.38 7.54
CA ARG A 131 6.12 -27.92 6.35
C ARG A 131 6.21 -26.83 5.28
N TYR A 132 7.37 -26.71 4.69
CA TYR A 132 7.63 -25.77 3.58
C TYR A 132 8.58 -26.41 2.57
N ARG A 133 8.52 -25.93 1.31
CA ARG A 133 9.41 -26.37 0.24
C ARG A 133 10.38 -25.26 -0.08
N GLN A 134 11.66 -25.58 -0.15
CA GLN A 134 12.74 -24.68 -0.58
C GLN A 134 13.65 -25.45 -1.53
N HIS A 135 13.96 -24.91 -2.70
CA HIS A 135 14.78 -25.57 -3.74
C HIS A 135 14.35 -27.03 -4.01
N GLU A 136 13.05 -27.26 -4.24
CA GLU A 136 12.42 -28.57 -4.51
C GLU A 136 12.49 -29.58 -3.36
N GLN A 137 13.07 -29.23 -2.22
CA GLN A 137 13.16 -30.09 -1.03
C GLN A 137 12.13 -29.66 0.02
N GLU A 138 11.47 -30.64 0.63
CA GLU A 138 10.58 -30.41 1.75
C GLU A 138 11.36 -30.34 3.06
N HIS A 139 11.05 -29.34 3.85
CA HIS A 139 11.61 -29.07 5.15
C HIS A 139 10.52 -28.97 6.20
N THR A 140 10.87 -29.27 7.44
CA THR A 140 9.98 -29.09 8.60
C THR A 140 10.66 -28.19 9.63
N CYS A 141 9.88 -27.29 10.21
CA CYS A 141 10.31 -26.52 11.38
C CYS A 141 9.16 -26.42 12.39
N THR A 142 9.48 -25.98 13.60
CA THR A 142 8.49 -25.76 14.66
C THR A 142 8.36 -24.28 15.00
N ALA A 143 7.17 -23.86 15.41
CA ALA A 143 6.91 -22.51 15.89
C ALA A 143 5.88 -22.49 17.01
N ASN A 144 5.99 -21.55 17.93
CA ASN A 144 5.00 -21.33 18.98
C ASN A 144 3.76 -20.64 18.44
N ILE A 145 3.95 -19.70 17.51
CA ILE A 145 2.93 -18.84 16.94
C ILE A 145 3.14 -18.76 15.42
N ILE A 146 2.04 -18.75 14.67
CA ILE A 146 2.02 -18.45 13.23
C ILE A 146 1.36 -17.10 13.03
N VAL A 147 2.00 -16.21 12.27
CA VAL A 147 1.39 -14.98 11.73
C VAL A 147 1.27 -15.14 10.22
N ASN A 148 0.04 -15.31 9.75
CA ASN A 148 -0.27 -15.39 8.32
C ASN A 148 -0.46 -13.98 7.76
N ALA A 149 0.54 -13.47 7.05
CA ALA A 149 0.53 -12.18 6.37
C ALA A 149 0.62 -12.36 4.83
N ALA A 150 0.01 -13.41 4.29
CA ALA A 150 0.14 -13.82 2.89
C ALA A 150 -0.66 -12.96 1.90
N GLY A 151 -1.24 -11.83 2.32
CA GLY A 151 -1.94 -10.90 1.43
C GLY A 151 -3.06 -11.59 0.62
N PRO A 152 -3.01 -11.57 -0.73
CA PRO A 152 -4.05 -12.18 -1.56
C PRO A 152 -4.24 -13.69 -1.33
N TRP A 153 -3.24 -14.38 -0.81
CA TRP A 153 -3.26 -15.82 -0.50
C TRP A 153 -3.59 -16.13 0.97
N ALA A 154 -4.02 -15.14 1.77
CA ALA A 154 -4.24 -15.34 3.21
C ALA A 154 -5.20 -16.49 3.50
N ASN A 155 -6.32 -16.61 2.75
CA ASN A 155 -7.27 -17.71 2.91
C ASN A 155 -6.73 -19.05 2.39
N ASP A 156 -5.92 -19.05 1.32
CA ASP A 156 -5.30 -20.27 0.80
C ASP A 156 -4.28 -20.83 1.78
N VAL A 157 -3.51 -19.96 2.45
CA VAL A 157 -2.58 -20.35 3.52
C VAL A 157 -3.37 -20.85 4.73
N LEU A 158 -4.43 -20.13 5.14
CA LEU A 158 -5.26 -20.52 6.29
C LEU A 158 -5.89 -21.90 6.07
N ALA A 159 -6.35 -22.21 4.87
CA ALA A 159 -6.95 -23.51 4.52
C ALA A 159 -5.97 -24.69 4.62
N ARG A 160 -4.66 -24.42 4.64
CA ARG A 160 -3.58 -25.43 4.80
C ARG A 160 -3.07 -25.52 6.24
N ILE A 161 -3.64 -24.78 7.17
CA ILE A 161 -3.34 -24.83 8.59
C ILE A 161 -4.45 -25.60 9.30
N ALA A 162 -4.11 -26.65 10.04
CA ALA A 162 -5.05 -27.38 10.87
C ALA A 162 -5.53 -26.51 12.04
N THR A 163 -6.61 -25.76 11.84
CA THR A 163 -7.14 -24.78 12.79
C THR A 163 -8.66 -24.70 12.69
N THR A 164 -9.30 -24.22 13.76
CA THR A 164 -10.73 -23.89 13.79
C THR A 164 -11.04 -22.45 13.38
N ALA A 165 -10.00 -21.66 13.12
CA ALA A 165 -10.17 -20.28 12.65
C ALA A 165 -10.89 -20.25 11.29
N LYS A 166 -11.95 -19.43 11.20
CA LYS A 166 -12.73 -19.31 9.95
C LYS A 166 -12.08 -18.25 9.04
N PRO A 167 -12.11 -18.44 7.72
CA PRO A 167 -11.63 -17.38 6.81
C PRO A 167 -12.51 -16.13 6.89
N VAL A 168 -11.89 -14.96 6.72
CA VAL A 168 -12.62 -13.70 6.50
C VAL A 168 -12.94 -13.58 5.02
N ALA A 169 -14.16 -13.20 4.69
CA ALA A 169 -14.52 -12.90 3.31
C ALA A 169 -13.71 -11.70 2.82
N VAL A 170 -13.07 -11.84 1.66
CA VAL A 170 -12.26 -10.78 1.04
C VAL A 170 -12.63 -10.62 -0.41
N GLU A 171 -12.50 -9.38 -0.89
CA GLU A 171 -12.54 -9.07 -2.31
C GLU A 171 -11.16 -8.65 -2.77
N LEU A 172 -10.71 -9.18 -3.91
CA LEU A 172 -9.46 -8.77 -4.53
C LEU A 172 -9.74 -7.69 -5.56
N VAL A 173 -8.99 -6.59 -5.48
CA VAL A 173 -9.08 -5.47 -6.41
C VAL A 173 -7.74 -5.26 -7.08
N GLN A 174 -7.73 -5.42 -8.40
CA GLN A 174 -6.57 -5.17 -9.24
C GLN A 174 -6.35 -3.68 -9.43
N GLY A 175 -5.09 -3.25 -9.36
CA GLY A 175 -4.66 -1.91 -9.71
C GLY A 175 -3.50 -1.97 -10.69
N THR A 176 -3.70 -1.38 -11.87
CA THR A 176 -2.69 -1.31 -12.93
C THR A 176 -1.94 0.01 -12.86
N HIS A 177 -0.64 -0.04 -13.14
CA HIS A 177 0.23 1.11 -13.32
C HIS A 177 0.91 1.03 -14.68
N LEU A 178 1.12 2.20 -15.29
CA LEU A 178 1.92 2.39 -16.49
C LEU A 178 3.22 3.12 -16.15
N VAL A 179 4.31 2.67 -16.73
CA VAL A 179 5.57 3.40 -16.78
C VAL A 179 5.64 4.07 -18.13
N LEU A 180 5.62 5.40 -18.14
CA LEU A 180 5.65 6.21 -19.36
C LEU A 180 7.03 6.82 -19.57
N ASP A 181 7.44 6.99 -20.83
CA ASP A 181 8.59 7.82 -21.16
C ASP A 181 8.29 9.27 -20.80
N GLY A 182 9.26 9.95 -20.22
CA GLY A 182 9.16 11.37 -19.87
C GLY A 182 9.65 11.67 -18.46
N LYS A 183 9.44 12.91 -18.04
CA LYS A 183 9.90 13.43 -16.76
C LYS A 183 8.86 14.36 -16.16
N LEU A 184 8.65 14.29 -14.86
CA LEU A 184 7.94 15.28 -14.07
C LEU A 184 8.94 15.90 -13.10
N GLU A 185 9.18 17.20 -13.26
CA GLU A 185 10.20 17.94 -12.47
C GLU A 185 9.61 18.62 -11.24
N GLN A 186 8.32 19.01 -11.31
CA GLN A 186 7.68 19.78 -10.26
C GLN A 186 7.20 18.89 -9.11
N GLY A 187 6.83 17.63 -9.38
CA GLY A 187 6.36 16.70 -8.37
C GLY A 187 5.30 15.74 -8.86
N ILE A 188 4.38 15.39 -7.98
CA ILE A 188 3.33 14.39 -8.19
C ILE A 188 2.01 15.08 -8.49
N TYR A 189 1.28 14.60 -9.48
CA TYR A 189 -0.03 15.12 -9.85
C TYR A 189 -1.12 14.17 -9.39
N TYR A 190 -2.04 14.67 -8.57
CA TYR A 190 -3.30 14.01 -8.22
C TYR A 190 -4.34 14.37 -9.27
N LEU A 191 -4.63 13.44 -10.14
CA LEU A 191 -5.55 13.59 -11.26
C LEU A 191 -6.89 12.93 -10.94
N GLN A 192 -7.98 13.43 -11.51
CA GLN A 192 -9.27 12.76 -11.47
C GLN A 192 -9.59 12.24 -12.86
N SER A 193 -9.86 10.93 -12.98
CA SER A 193 -10.24 10.35 -14.25
C SER A 193 -11.49 11.05 -14.81
N PRO A 194 -11.52 11.44 -16.09
CA PRO A 194 -12.69 12.04 -16.70
C PRO A 194 -13.87 11.05 -16.79
N ARG A 195 -13.62 9.72 -16.75
CA ARG A 195 -14.67 8.70 -16.84
C ARG A 195 -15.50 8.59 -15.56
N ASP A 196 -14.85 8.55 -14.40
CA ASP A 196 -15.49 8.15 -13.14
C ASP A 196 -15.00 8.93 -11.91
N GLN A 197 -14.17 9.96 -12.10
CA GLN A 197 -13.64 10.84 -11.06
C GLN A 197 -12.73 10.14 -10.02
N ARG A 198 -12.31 8.90 -10.28
CA ARG A 198 -11.36 8.20 -9.41
C ARG A 198 -9.99 8.85 -9.46
N PRO A 199 -9.26 8.82 -8.35
CA PRO A 199 -7.91 9.38 -8.30
C PRO A 199 -6.93 8.52 -9.08
N VAL A 200 -6.14 9.18 -9.93
CA VAL A 200 -4.97 8.63 -10.62
C VAL A 200 -3.79 9.54 -10.30
N PHE A 201 -2.65 8.96 -10.00
CA PHE A 201 -1.43 9.72 -9.76
C PHE A 201 -0.50 9.63 -10.95
N ALA A 202 0.05 10.75 -11.38
CA ALA A 202 1.22 10.82 -12.24
C ALA A 202 2.40 11.28 -11.38
N MET A 203 3.43 10.43 -11.25
CA MET A 203 4.54 10.70 -10.34
C MET A 203 5.89 10.47 -11.02
N PRO A 204 6.93 11.25 -10.65
CA PRO A 204 8.28 10.99 -11.11
C PRO A 204 8.72 9.61 -10.63
N TRP A 205 9.32 8.85 -11.52
CA TRP A 205 9.77 7.49 -11.25
C TRP A 205 11.19 7.29 -11.76
N GLN A 206 12.01 6.64 -10.96
CA GLN A 206 13.37 6.29 -11.33
C GLN A 206 13.45 4.80 -11.62
N LEU A 207 13.93 4.44 -12.80
CA LEU A 207 14.10 3.05 -13.18
C LEU A 207 15.28 2.42 -12.45
N THR A 208 15.09 1.21 -11.94
CA THR A 208 16.14 0.48 -11.24
C THR A 208 17.23 0.07 -12.23
N GLY A 209 18.48 0.43 -11.95
CA GLY A 209 19.64 0.08 -12.78
C GLY A 209 20.04 1.12 -13.83
N GLU A 210 19.26 2.17 -14.04
CA GLU A 210 19.57 3.28 -14.95
C GLU A 210 19.70 4.58 -14.14
N ALA A 211 20.92 5.01 -13.88
CA ALA A 211 21.22 6.15 -13.00
C ALA A 211 20.58 7.49 -13.47
N GLU A 212 20.25 7.62 -14.75
CA GLU A 212 19.70 8.86 -15.36
C GLU A 212 18.33 8.69 -16.02
N ALA A 213 17.78 7.48 -16.13
CA ALA A 213 16.52 7.28 -16.82
C ALA A 213 15.33 7.65 -15.94
N SER A 214 14.82 8.85 -16.14
CA SER A 214 13.57 9.29 -15.55
C SER A 214 12.38 8.74 -16.35
N ALA A 215 11.33 8.36 -15.64
CA ALA A 215 10.06 7.92 -16.17
C ALA A 215 8.91 8.56 -15.40
N ILE A 216 7.69 8.38 -15.89
CA ILE A 216 6.47 8.76 -15.18
C ILE A 216 5.74 7.49 -14.80
N LEU A 217 5.51 7.28 -13.51
CA LEU A 217 4.60 6.23 -13.03
C LEU A 217 3.19 6.79 -12.98
N LEU A 218 2.29 6.19 -13.76
CA LEU A 218 0.88 6.59 -13.85
C LEU A 218 -0.01 5.47 -13.30
N GLY A 219 -0.83 5.77 -12.34
CA GLY A 219 -1.74 4.80 -11.73
C GLY A 219 -2.51 5.36 -10.53
N THR A 220 -3.51 4.66 -10.12
CA THR A 220 -3.81 3.25 -10.38
C THR A 220 -5.27 3.09 -10.81
N THR A 221 -5.58 1.97 -11.43
CA THR A 221 -6.96 1.53 -11.68
C THR A 221 -7.55 0.80 -10.47
N GLU A 222 -8.84 0.49 -10.53
CA GLU A 222 -9.54 -0.34 -9.54
C GLU A 222 -10.53 -1.26 -10.26
N THR A 223 -10.13 -2.51 -10.47
CA THR A 223 -10.93 -3.52 -11.16
C THR A 223 -11.08 -4.74 -10.25
N ARG A 224 -12.29 -5.27 -10.11
CA ARG A 224 -12.51 -6.51 -9.36
C ARG A 224 -11.73 -7.65 -10.00
N PHE A 225 -11.05 -8.44 -9.17
CA PHE A 225 -10.25 -9.56 -9.61
C PHE A 225 -10.78 -10.88 -9.04
N THR A 226 -11.00 -11.86 -9.90
CA THR A 226 -11.55 -13.19 -9.52
C THR A 226 -10.63 -14.34 -9.94
N GLY A 227 -9.45 -14.05 -10.49
CA GLY A 227 -8.51 -15.06 -10.97
C GLY A 227 -7.52 -15.54 -9.91
N ASN A 228 -6.54 -16.32 -10.36
CA ASN A 228 -5.41 -16.71 -9.52
C ASN A 228 -4.48 -15.49 -9.30
N PRO A 229 -4.21 -15.10 -8.05
CA PRO A 229 -3.37 -13.94 -7.75
C PRO A 229 -1.95 -14.01 -8.34
N ALA A 230 -1.44 -15.21 -8.58
CA ALA A 230 -0.09 -15.40 -9.13
C ALA A 230 0.05 -14.98 -10.61
N VAL A 231 -1.06 -14.83 -11.35
CA VAL A 231 -1.05 -14.50 -12.78
C VAL A 231 -1.72 -13.17 -13.08
N VAL A 232 -1.78 -12.26 -12.09
CA VAL A 232 -2.31 -10.92 -12.30
C VAL A 232 -1.48 -10.16 -13.34
N HIS A 233 -2.15 -9.51 -14.29
CA HIS A 233 -1.52 -8.74 -15.36
C HIS A 233 -2.37 -7.53 -15.75
N PRO A 234 -1.76 -6.45 -16.29
CA PRO A 234 -2.48 -5.27 -16.72
C PRO A 234 -3.46 -5.58 -17.86
N LEU A 235 -4.72 -5.16 -17.71
CA LEU A 235 -5.72 -5.33 -18.75
C LEU A 235 -5.64 -4.20 -19.79
N PRO A 236 -5.90 -4.45 -21.09
CA PRO A 236 -5.91 -3.42 -22.12
C PRO A 236 -6.84 -2.24 -21.79
N ALA A 237 -8.04 -2.52 -21.26
CA ALA A 237 -9.00 -1.49 -20.86
C ALA A 237 -8.50 -0.60 -19.70
N GLU A 238 -7.71 -1.16 -18.78
CA GLU A 238 -7.08 -0.40 -17.69
C GLU A 238 -5.95 0.51 -18.20
N GLN A 239 -5.17 0.02 -19.17
CA GLN A 239 -4.13 0.82 -19.81
C GLN A 239 -4.75 1.99 -20.58
N GLU A 240 -5.81 1.74 -21.35
CA GLU A 240 -6.55 2.79 -22.07
C GLU A 240 -7.12 3.85 -21.12
N TYR A 241 -7.74 3.42 -20.02
CA TYR A 241 -8.26 4.30 -18.96
C TYR A 241 -7.19 5.25 -18.42
N LEU A 242 -6.00 4.73 -18.12
CA LEU A 242 -4.89 5.54 -17.63
C LEU A 242 -4.36 6.49 -18.70
N VAL A 243 -4.18 6.02 -19.94
CA VAL A 243 -3.74 6.85 -21.07
C VAL A 243 -4.71 8.00 -21.35
N GLU A 244 -6.02 7.72 -21.33
CA GLU A 244 -7.06 8.75 -21.48
C GLU A 244 -6.99 9.79 -20.35
N THR A 245 -6.84 9.33 -19.10
CA THR A 245 -6.66 10.23 -17.96
C THR A 245 -5.44 11.12 -18.13
N TYR A 246 -4.29 10.56 -18.54
CA TYR A 246 -3.08 11.35 -18.80
C TYR A 246 -3.28 12.39 -19.89
N ARG A 247 -3.85 11.97 -21.03
CA ARG A 247 -4.14 12.86 -22.18
C ARG A 247 -5.11 13.98 -21.86
N TYR A 248 -6.01 13.77 -20.91
CA TYR A 248 -6.93 14.82 -20.46
C TYR A 248 -6.14 15.98 -19.82
N TYR A 249 -5.14 15.69 -19.01
CA TYR A 249 -4.40 16.69 -18.23
C TYR A 249 -3.14 17.22 -18.90
N PHE A 250 -2.40 16.40 -19.64
CA PHE A 250 -1.11 16.77 -20.20
C PHE A 250 -1.15 16.89 -21.72
N SER A 251 -0.33 17.82 -22.24
CA SER A 251 -0.23 18.07 -23.69
C SER A 251 0.61 17.00 -24.40
N ALA A 252 1.55 16.38 -23.69
CA ALA A 252 2.41 15.33 -24.22
C ALA A 252 1.62 14.05 -24.52
N THR A 253 1.94 13.37 -25.61
CA THR A 253 1.41 12.03 -25.90
C THR A 253 2.18 11.01 -25.09
N PRO A 254 1.52 10.20 -24.23
CA PRO A 254 2.22 9.21 -23.42
C PRO A 254 2.73 8.07 -24.31
N LYS A 255 3.99 7.69 -24.11
CA LYS A 255 4.58 6.48 -24.69
C LYS A 255 4.79 5.48 -23.56
N ILE A 256 4.11 4.33 -23.66
CA ILE A 256 4.19 3.29 -22.63
C ILE A 256 5.49 2.52 -22.81
N ARG A 257 6.32 2.48 -21.76
CA ARG A 257 7.55 1.70 -21.67
C ARG A 257 7.29 0.34 -21.03
N ALA A 258 6.48 0.31 -19.97
CA ALA A 258 6.11 -0.90 -19.24
C ALA A 258 4.75 -0.72 -18.56
N ALA A 259 4.14 -1.85 -18.18
CA ALA A 259 2.93 -1.89 -17.38
C ALA A 259 3.03 -3.04 -16.37
N PHE A 260 2.47 -2.85 -15.18
CA PHE A 260 2.36 -3.88 -14.17
C PHE A 260 1.06 -3.73 -13.37
N ALA A 261 0.62 -4.81 -12.75
CA ALA A 261 -0.58 -4.83 -11.93
C ALA A 261 -0.30 -5.49 -10.58
N GLY A 262 -1.02 -5.04 -9.57
CA GLY A 262 -0.98 -5.61 -8.23
C GLY A 262 -2.39 -5.78 -7.67
N LEU A 263 -2.52 -6.56 -6.59
CA LEU A 263 -3.79 -6.85 -5.94
C LEU A 263 -3.88 -6.20 -4.56
N ARG A 264 -5.02 -5.59 -4.30
CA ARG A 264 -5.42 -5.15 -2.96
C ARG A 264 -6.39 -6.17 -2.38
N VAL A 265 -6.23 -6.45 -1.10
CA VAL A 265 -7.15 -7.30 -0.32
C VAL A 265 -8.07 -6.39 0.46
N LEU A 266 -9.35 -6.44 0.17
CA LEU A 266 -10.37 -5.68 0.87
C LEU A 266 -11.23 -6.63 1.69
N PRO A 267 -11.13 -6.63 3.03
CA PRO A 267 -12.03 -7.39 3.88
C PRO A 267 -13.47 -6.95 3.64
N MET A 268 -14.37 -7.91 3.52
CA MET A 268 -15.80 -7.65 3.39
C MET A 268 -16.42 -7.51 4.78
N PRO A 269 -17.31 -6.52 5.01
CA PRO A 269 -18.07 -6.46 6.24
C PRO A 269 -18.99 -7.67 6.37
N ASP A 270 -19.23 -8.12 7.61
CA ASP A 270 -20.11 -9.25 7.92
C ASP A 270 -21.60 -9.02 7.54
N ASP A 271 -21.97 -7.78 7.20
CA ASP A 271 -23.33 -7.42 6.80
C ASP A 271 -23.66 -7.87 5.38
N LYS A 272 -24.59 -8.82 5.28
CA LYS A 272 -25.14 -9.41 4.05
C LYS A 272 -26.01 -8.47 3.17
N ASN A 273 -25.79 -7.16 3.20
CA ASN A 273 -26.49 -6.25 2.30
C ASN A 273 -25.79 -6.17 0.93
N GLU A 274 -26.15 -7.08 0.05
CA GLU A 274 -25.58 -7.36 -1.27
C GLU A 274 -25.83 -6.29 -2.36
N ASN A 275 -26.45 -5.16 -2.06
CA ASN A 275 -26.83 -4.15 -3.07
C ASN A 275 -25.95 -2.90 -3.04
N LYS A 276 -24.63 -3.02 -3.09
CA LYS A 276 -23.75 -1.84 -3.24
C LYS A 276 -23.08 -1.86 -4.62
N SER A 277 -23.39 -0.83 -5.41
CA SER A 277 -22.90 -0.63 -6.78
C SER A 277 -21.36 -0.67 -6.88
N GLU A 278 -20.84 -1.08 -8.03
CA GLU A 278 -19.39 -1.16 -8.36
C GLU A 278 -18.59 0.12 -8.07
N ASN A 279 -19.25 1.27 -8.02
CA ASN A 279 -18.63 2.57 -7.73
C ASN A 279 -18.18 2.79 -6.27
N GLN A 280 -18.30 1.80 -5.38
CA GLN A 280 -18.02 1.97 -3.94
C GLN A 280 -16.68 1.39 -3.45
N TYR A 281 -15.81 0.86 -4.33
CA TYR A 281 -14.51 0.33 -3.89
C TYR A 281 -13.61 1.39 -3.23
N ALA A 282 -13.65 2.62 -3.73
CA ALA A 282 -12.89 3.74 -3.17
C ALA A 282 -13.40 4.20 -1.79
N ALA A 283 -14.70 3.94 -1.49
CA ALA A 283 -15.34 4.30 -0.21
C ALA A 283 -15.25 3.19 0.84
N ARG A 284 -14.89 1.96 0.45
CA ARG A 284 -14.73 0.86 1.41
C ARG A 284 -13.55 1.15 2.32
N GLN A 285 -13.78 1.01 3.62
CA GLN A 285 -12.74 1.21 4.62
C GLN A 285 -11.62 0.21 4.36
N ARG A 286 -10.41 0.71 4.08
CA ARG A 286 -9.18 -0.08 3.97
C ARG A 286 -8.69 -0.41 5.38
N GLU A 287 -9.56 -0.99 6.20
CA GLU A 287 -9.23 -1.40 7.55
C GLU A 287 -8.45 -2.71 7.52
N THR A 288 -7.50 -2.81 8.42
CA THR A 288 -6.78 -4.07 8.65
C THR A 288 -7.60 -4.91 9.60
N VAL A 289 -7.97 -6.12 9.20
CA VAL A 289 -8.60 -7.11 10.05
C VAL A 289 -7.52 -8.07 10.56
N LEU A 290 -7.45 -8.21 11.88
CA LEU A 290 -6.55 -9.12 12.58
C LEU A 290 -7.38 -10.22 13.23
N GLN A 291 -7.38 -11.39 12.61
CA GLN A 291 -8.15 -12.55 13.07
C GLN A 291 -7.25 -13.54 13.78
N THR A 292 -7.68 -13.99 14.95
CA THR A 292 -6.98 -15.01 15.76
C THR A 292 -7.78 -16.31 15.79
N ASP A 293 -7.09 -17.43 16.05
CA ASP A 293 -7.71 -18.74 16.27
C ASP A 293 -8.50 -18.81 17.58
N CYS A 294 -8.08 -18.09 18.61
CA CYS A 294 -8.82 -17.96 19.87
C CYS A 294 -8.57 -16.62 20.54
N ALA A 295 -9.43 -16.25 21.50
CA ALA A 295 -9.40 -14.94 22.14
C ALA A 295 -8.32 -14.80 23.22
N ASN A 296 -8.11 -15.85 24.05
CA ASN A 296 -7.32 -15.72 25.27
C ASN A 296 -5.84 -16.06 25.09
N LEU A 297 -5.52 -17.07 24.30
CA LEU A 297 -4.15 -17.54 24.06
C LEU A 297 -3.93 -17.83 22.57
N PRO A 298 -3.97 -16.80 21.71
CA PRO A 298 -3.94 -16.98 20.26
C PRO A 298 -2.56 -17.47 19.82
N ARG A 299 -2.53 -18.54 19.04
CA ARG A 299 -1.33 -19.12 18.47
C ARG A 299 -1.28 -19.04 16.95
N LEU A 300 -2.37 -18.59 16.35
CA LEU A 300 -2.47 -18.25 14.93
C LEU A 300 -3.14 -16.89 14.80
N LEU A 301 -2.53 -16.01 14.01
CA LEU A 301 -3.12 -14.74 13.63
C LEU A 301 -3.03 -14.56 12.12
N THR A 302 -4.15 -14.23 11.47
CA THR A 302 -4.20 -13.88 10.04
C THR A 302 -4.48 -12.40 9.85
N ILE A 303 -3.70 -11.75 8.98
CA ILE A 303 -3.82 -10.33 8.65
C ILE A 303 -4.53 -10.21 7.29
N TYR A 304 -5.64 -9.47 7.25
CA TYR A 304 -6.36 -9.14 6.03
C TYR A 304 -6.35 -7.63 5.78
N GLY A 305 -6.04 -7.23 4.56
CA GLY A 305 -5.95 -5.84 4.17
C GLY A 305 -4.73 -5.12 4.75
N GLY A 306 -4.86 -3.79 4.88
CA GLY A 306 -3.82 -2.94 5.42
C GLY A 306 -3.30 -1.89 4.44
N LYS A 307 -2.45 -1.01 4.95
CA LYS A 307 -1.82 0.09 4.20
C LYS A 307 -0.31 0.04 4.41
N LEU A 308 0.45 0.27 3.34
CA LEU A 308 1.91 0.32 3.43
C LEU A 308 2.38 1.33 4.49
N THR A 309 1.80 2.52 4.56
CA THR A 309 2.16 3.55 5.54
C THR A 309 2.00 3.07 6.99
N ALA A 310 1.03 2.20 7.27
CA ALA A 310 0.68 1.76 8.63
C ALA A 310 1.23 0.37 8.98
N TYR A 311 2.18 -0.17 8.21
CA TYR A 311 2.69 -1.53 8.43
C TYR A 311 3.27 -1.72 9.84
N ARG A 312 4.01 -0.73 10.35
CA ARG A 312 4.61 -0.75 11.68
C ARG A 312 3.54 -0.79 12.78
N ALA A 313 2.54 0.12 12.70
CA ALA A 313 1.41 0.14 13.63
C ALA A 313 0.59 -1.16 13.57
N THR A 314 0.45 -1.75 12.37
CA THR A 314 -0.19 -3.07 12.22
C THR A 314 0.61 -4.15 12.96
N ALA A 315 1.94 -4.17 12.83
CA ALA A 315 2.80 -5.12 13.54
C ALA A 315 2.71 -4.95 15.07
N GLU A 316 2.66 -3.71 15.59
CA GLU A 316 2.42 -3.48 17.02
C GLU A 316 1.06 -4.05 17.48
N LYS A 317 -0.01 -3.84 16.72
CA LYS A 317 -1.33 -4.41 17.01
C LYS A 317 -1.33 -5.94 16.99
N VAL A 318 -0.56 -6.54 16.07
CA VAL A 318 -0.37 -8.00 16.03
C VAL A 318 0.30 -8.49 17.32
N LEU A 319 1.39 -7.86 17.74
CA LEU A 319 2.07 -8.21 18.99
C LEU A 319 1.16 -8.03 20.21
N GLN A 320 0.38 -6.96 20.27
CA GLN A 320 -0.60 -6.75 21.35
C GLN A 320 -1.65 -7.86 21.41
N LYS A 321 -2.15 -8.32 20.25
CA LYS A 321 -3.12 -9.43 20.21
C LYS A 321 -2.49 -10.77 20.64
N LEU A 322 -1.22 -10.96 20.39
CA LEU A 322 -0.48 -12.19 20.67
C LEU A 322 0.23 -12.17 22.04
N GLN A 323 0.16 -11.07 22.79
CA GLN A 323 0.96 -10.85 24.00
C GLN A 323 0.92 -11.99 25.02
N ASN A 324 -0.27 -12.59 25.24
CA ASN A 324 -0.43 -13.70 26.19
C ASN A 324 0.21 -15.02 25.71
N SER A 325 0.53 -15.13 24.41
CA SER A 325 1.12 -16.31 23.79
C SER A 325 2.61 -16.13 23.49
N LEU A 326 3.09 -14.89 23.59
CA LEU A 326 4.52 -14.59 23.41
C LEU A 326 5.30 -14.93 24.69
N PRO A 327 6.57 -15.38 24.55
CA PRO A 327 7.44 -15.54 25.71
C PRO A 327 7.70 -14.19 26.36
N ASP A 328 7.86 -14.21 27.70
CA ASP A 328 8.27 -13.02 28.46
C ASP A 328 9.74 -12.68 28.12
N LYS A 329 9.93 -11.82 27.14
CA LYS A 329 11.23 -11.33 26.69
C LYS A 329 11.20 -9.83 26.49
N ALA A 330 12.25 -9.15 26.95
CA ALA A 330 12.42 -7.74 26.67
C ALA A 330 12.54 -7.49 25.15
N PRO A 331 11.93 -6.42 24.62
CA PRO A 331 12.11 -6.04 23.22
C PRO A 331 13.57 -5.73 22.93
N VAL A 332 14.08 -6.21 21.80
CA VAL A 332 15.46 -5.94 21.36
C VAL A 332 15.62 -4.59 20.66
N ALA A 333 14.52 -3.99 20.23
CA ALA A 333 14.51 -2.69 19.57
C ALA A 333 13.13 -2.03 19.69
N ASP A 334 13.11 -0.68 19.63
CA ASP A 334 11.88 0.11 19.48
C ASP A 334 11.76 0.58 18.01
N THR A 335 10.78 0.04 17.30
CA THR A 335 10.54 0.37 15.89
C THR A 335 10.08 1.82 15.65
N ARG A 336 9.75 2.59 16.69
CA ARG A 336 9.46 4.03 16.58
C ARG A 336 10.73 4.87 16.39
N THR A 337 11.88 4.32 16.75
CA THR A 337 13.16 5.01 16.69
C THR A 337 14.23 4.25 15.90
N LEU A 338 13.92 3.03 15.45
CA LEU A 338 14.83 2.18 14.71
C LEU A 338 15.05 2.71 13.28
N PRO A 339 16.28 3.10 12.92
CA PRO A 339 16.57 3.58 11.56
C PRO A 339 16.45 2.44 10.54
N LEU A 340 15.85 2.76 9.39
CA LEU A 340 15.82 1.90 8.20
C LEU A 340 16.80 2.44 7.16
N LYS A 341 17.84 1.68 6.86
CA LYS A 341 18.82 2.01 5.84
C LYS A 341 18.43 1.38 4.50
N ARG A 342 18.80 2.04 3.41
CA ARG A 342 18.64 1.45 2.07
C ARG A 342 19.51 0.19 2.00
N PRO A 343 18.96 -0.98 1.67
CA PRO A 343 19.79 -2.17 1.47
C PRO A 343 20.70 -1.95 0.25
N VAL A 344 21.93 -2.38 0.38
CA VAL A 344 22.95 -2.34 -0.68
C VAL A 344 22.58 -3.32 -1.80
#